data_698895be908f9cc184576fd7be360a38
#
_entry.id   698895be908f9cc184576fd7be360a38
#
_cell.length_a   1.000
_cell.length_b   1.000
_cell.length_c   1.000
_cell.angle_alpha   90.00
_cell.angle_beta   90.00
_cell.angle_gamma   90.00
#
_symmetry.space_group_name_H-M   'P 1'
#
loop_
_entity.id
_entity.type
_entity.pdbx_description
1 polymer ?
#
loop_
_entity_poly.entity_id
_entity_poly.type
_entity_poly.pdbx_seq_one_letter_code
_entity_poly.pdbx_strand_id
1 'polypeptide(L)'
;MAEPIDEHFTATVAAWRPPPEPGPAGPLDATALLALFDAQADSRHLDFAARQLRAAGRGYYTIGSAGHESNAAVAAALRPTDPALLHYRSGGFYLARAQQVADPGEALRDVLAGVVAAAADPISGGRHKVFGRHDLAIIPQTSTIASHLPRAVGTAFAVGRARKLGVPCAWPTDAVVVCSFGDASANHSTATGAINAALHAAYRGLPLPLLLVCEDNGIGISVPTPAGWIEHTWAARFGPA
;
A
#
# COMPACT_ATOMS: atom_id res chain seq x y z
N MET A 1 10.87 23.73 3.78
CA MET A 1 10.85 23.81 5.24
C MET A 1 10.56 22.42 5.76
N ALA A 2 11.26 21.96 6.79
CA ALA A 2 10.94 20.72 7.47
C ALA A 2 9.55 20.86 8.11
N GLU A 3 8.77 19.79 8.09
CA GLU A 3 7.49 19.73 8.80
C GLU A 3 7.73 19.24 10.23
N PRO A 4 6.84 19.54 11.20
CA PRO A 4 7.02 19.10 12.58
C PRO A 4 7.27 17.59 12.72
N ILE A 5 6.70 16.76 11.84
CA ILE A 5 6.93 15.32 11.84
C ILE A 5 8.36 14.96 11.42
N ASP A 6 8.96 15.73 10.51
CA ASP A 6 10.33 15.51 10.07
C ASP A 6 11.32 15.89 11.18
N GLU A 7 11.04 16.97 11.91
CA GLU A 7 11.82 17.40 13.07
C GLU A 7 11.73 16.36 14.20
N HIS A 8 10.54 15.87 14.48
CA HIS A 8 10.33 14.81 15.46
C HIS A 8 11.07 13.53 15.09
N PHE A 9 10.98 13.09 13.83
CA PHE A 9 11.71 11.92 13.34
C PHE A 9 13.22 12.09 13.49
N THR A 10 13.75 13.22 13.04
CA THR A 10 15.18 13.52 13.13
C THR A 10 15.67 13.54 14.58
N ALA A 11 14.91 14.16 15.48
CA ALA A 11 15.23 14.20 16.90
C ALA A 11 15.18 12.79 17.53
N THR A 12 14.18 12.00 17.16
CA THR A 12 14.03 10.61 17.64
C THR A 12 15.21 9.74 17.21
N VAL A 13 15.62 9.84 15.93
CA VAL A 13 16.77 9.08 15.41
C VAL A 13 18.06 9.55 16.10
N ALA A 14 18.26 10.85 16.28
CA ALA A 14 19.45 11.38 16.95
C ALA A 14 19.54 10.97 18.44
N ALA A 15 18.40 10.82 19.09
CA ALA A 15 18.30 10.38 20.48
C ALA A 15 18.34 8.85 20.64
N TRP A 16 18.14 8.11 19.54
CA TRP A 16 18.07 6.64 19.59
C TRP A 16 19.37 6.03 20.12
N ARG A 17 19.22 5.03 20.94
CA ARG A 17 20.32 4.20 21.44
C ARG A 17 19.93 2.74 21.22
N PRO A 18 20.87 1.87 20.79
CA PRO A 18 20.58 0.46 20.70
C PRO A 18 20.17 -0.08 22.07
N PRO A 19 19.23 -1.03 22.11
CA PRO A 19 18.87 -1.71 23.35
C PRO A 19 20.12 -2.40 23.93
N PRO A 20 20.25 -2.51 25.26
CA PRO A 20 21.41 -3.13 25.91
C PRO A 20 21.61 -4.59 25.50
N GLU A 21 20.52 -5.28 25.15
CA GLU A 21 20.56 -6.63 24.60
C GLU A 21 19.82 -6.65 23.25
N PRO A 22 20.35 -7.34 22.24
CA PRO A 22 19.62 -7.55 21.01
C PRO A 22 18.35 -8.32 21.32
N GLY A 23 17.22 -7.89 20.74
CA GLY A 23 15.98 -8.65 20.78
C GLY A 23 16.15 -10.04 20.14
N PRO A 24 15.18 -10.94 20.32
CA PRO A 24 15.22 -12.24 19.67
C PRO A 24 15.38 -12.06 18.16
N ALA A 25 16.22 -12.88 17.55
CA ALA A 25 16.40 -12.87 16.11
C ALA A 25 15.04 -13.13 15.42
N GLY A 26 14.62 -12.19 14.59
CA GLY A 26 13.42 -12.35 13.78
C GLY A 26 13.64 -13.36 12.63
N PRO A 27 12.60 -13.67 11.87
CA PRO A 27 12.67 -14.60 10.74
C PRO A 27 13.43 -14.04 9.53
N LEU A 28 13.76 -12.74 9.53
CA LEU A 28 14.43 -12.06 8.43
C LEU A 28 15.93 -11.97 8.69
N ASP A 29 16.73 -12.24 7.68
CA ASP A 29 18.16 -12.00 7.72
C ASP A 29 18.51 -10.50 7.53
N ALA A 30 19.77 -10.14 7.71
CA ALA A 30 20.23 -8.77 7.61
C ALA A 30 20.00 -8.17 6.20
N THR A 31 20.11 -8.96 5.15
CA THR A 31 19.89 -8.51 3.76
C THR A 31 18.44 -8.13 3.54
N ALA A 32 17.52 -8.96 4.00
CA ALA A 32 16.08 -8.69 3.91
C ALA A 32 15.68 -7.47 4.75
N LEU A 33 16.26 -7.32 5.94
CA LEU A 33 16.02 -6.14 6.79
C LEU A 33 16.51 -4.84 6.14
N LEU A 34 17.70 -4.86 5.53
CA LEU A 34 18.24 -3.71 4.81
C LEU A 34 17.39 -3.37 3.59
N ALA A 35 16.96 -4.37 2.81
CA ALA A 35 16.07 -4.14 1.67
C ALA A 35 14.74 -3.49 2.08
N LEU A 36 14.15 -3.93 3.20
CA LEU A 36 12.95 -3.28 3.75
C LEU A 36 13.22 -1.84 4.19
N PHE A 37 14.34 -1.60 4.85
CA PHE A 37 14.74 -0.25 5.27
C PHE A 37 14.93 0.66 4.04
N ASP A 38 15.62 0.19 3.00
CA ASP A 38 15.85 0.95 1.78
C ASP A 38 14.52 1.31 1.11
N ALA A 39 13.59 0.38 0.98
CA ALA A 39 12.27 0.66 0.40
C ALA A 39 11.49 1.73 1.21
N GLN A 40 11.58 1.69 2.53
CA GLN A 40 10.95 2.67 3.41
C GLN A 40 11.63 4.04 3.30
N ALA A 41 12.96 4.06 3.31
CA ALA A 41 13.76 5.28 3.19
C ALA A 41 13.53 5.96 1.83
N ASP A 42 13.55 5.19 0.74
CA ASP A 42 13.29 5.69 -0.62
C ASP A 42 11.88 6.27 -0.74
N SER A 43 10.88 5.62 -0.13
CA SER A 43 9.52 6.17 -0.09
C SER A 43 9.47 7.52 0.62
N ARG A 44 10.22 7.67 1.72
CA ARG A 44 10.34 8.95 2.43
C ARG A 44 11.10 9.99 1.61
N HIS A 45 12.15 9.61 0.93
CA HIS A 45 12.90 10.51 0.05
C HIS A 45 12.04 11.01 -1.12
N LEU A 46 11.14 10.18 -1.66
CA LEU A 46 10.17 10.63 -2.66
C LEU A 46 9.22 11.70 -2.11
N ASP A 47 8.81 11.61 -0.83
CA ASP A 47 8.00 12.64 -0.18
C ASP A 47 8.76 13.97 -0.10
N PHE A 48 10.03 13.93 0.27
CA PHE A 48 10.89 15.14 0.30
C PHE A 48 11.06 15.72 -1.10
N ALA A 49 11.33 14.88 -2.11
CA ALA A 49 11.47 15.32 -3.49
C ALA A 49 10.17 15.95 -4.01
N ALA A 50 9.01 15.37 -3.71
CA ALA A 50 7.71 15.92 -4.10
C ALA A 50 7.47 17.31 -3.48
N ARG A 51 7.83 17.51 -2.21
CA ARG A 51 7.73 18.81 -1.53
C ARG A 51 8.68 19.86 -2.13
N GLN A 52 9.92 19.46 -2.45
CA GLN A 52 10.89 20.34 -3.10
C GLN A 52 10.42 20.74 -4.51
N LEU A 53 9.93 19.79 -5.30
CA LEU A 53 9.39 20.06 -6.64
C LEU A 53 8.18 21.00 -6.58
N ARG A 54 7.32 20.84 -5.61
CA ARG A 54 6.19 21.77 -5.41
C ARG A 54 6.69 23.17 -5.04
N ALA A 55 7.62 23.28 -4.11
CA ALA A 55 8.18 24.57 -3.70
C ALA A 55 8.86 25.30 -4.88
N ALA A 56 9.42 24.55 -5.83
CA ALA A 56 10.00 25.06 -7.08
C ALA A 56 8.94 25.31 -8.20
N GLY A 57 7.65 25.15 -7.92
CA GLY A 57 6.58 25.29 -8.92
C GLY A 57 6.54 24.20 -9.99
N ARG A 58 7.20 23.06 -9.76
CA ARG A 58 7.34 21.95 -10.72
C ARG A 58 6.57 20.70 -10.34
N GLY A 59 6.03 20.61 -9.13
CA GLY A 59 5.26 19.47 -8.63
C GLY A 59 3.83 19.86 -8.30
N TYR A 60 2.90 18.98 -8.61
CA TYR A 60 1.46 19.20 -8.40
C TYR A 60 0.90 18.36 -7.25
N TYR A 61 1.66 17.39 -6.76
CA TYR A 61 1.18 16.41 -5.80
C TYR A 61 2.10 16.34 -4.59
N THR A 62 1.54 16.39 -3.39
CA THR A 62 2.31 16.42 -2.14
C THR A 62 1.85 15.37 -1.12
N ILE A 63 0.91 14.51 -1.49
CA ILE A 63 0.50 13.42 -0.61
C ILE A 63 1.63 12.40 -0.58
N GLY A 64 2.26 12.27 0.58
CA GLY A 64 3.36 11.36 0.80
C GLY A 64 2.97 10.10 1.54
N SER A 65 3.96 9.25 1.78
CA SER A 65 3.83 7.98 2.49
C SER A 65 4.01 8.09 4.01
N ALA A 66 4.22 9.29 4.52
CA ALA A 66 4.53 9.52 5.94
C ALA A 66 3.63 8.72 6.89
N GLY A 67 4.22 7.82 7.67
CA GLY A 67 3.54 6.93 8.61
C GLY A 67 3.00 5.61 7.98
N HIS A 68 3.15 5.42 6.67
CA HIS A 68 2.70 4.23 5.95
C HIS A 68 3.85 3.38 5.38
N GLU A 69 5.10 3.74 5.64
CA GLU A 69 6.27 3.08 5.05
C GLU A 69 6.39 1.61 5.45
N SER A 70 5.85 1.25 6.62
CA SER A 70 5.85 -0.14 7.11
C SER A 70 5.10 -1.12 6.20
N ASN A 71 4.27 -0.63 5.27
CA ASN A 71 3.61 -1.50 4.28
C ASN A 71 4.60 -2.18 3.31
N ALA A 72 5.86 -1.75 3.27
CA ALA A 72 6.95 -2.47 2.63
C ALA A 72 7.06 -3.92 3.12
N ALA A 73 6.82 -4.17 4.42
CA ALA A 73 6.83 -5.51 4.99
C ALA A 73 5.70 -6.40 4.44
N VAL A 74 4.55 -5.81 4.14
CA VAL A 74 3.43 -6.52 3.50
C VAL A 74 3.83 -6.95 2.08
N ALA A 75 4.51 -6.08 1.33
CA ALA A 75 5.01 -6.43 0.00
C ALA A 75 6.02 -7.57 0.05
N ALA A 76 6.94 -7.54 1.02
CA ALA A 76 7.96 -8.57 1.18
C ALA A 76 7.40 -9.93 1.60
N ALA A 77 6.25 -9.95 2.28
CA ALA A 77 5.57 -11.18 2.68
C ALA A 77 4.74 -11.83 1.57
N LEU A 78 4.61 -11.17 0.42
CA LEU A 78 3.77 -11.58 -0.70
C LEU A 78 4.61 -11.86 -1.95
N ARG A 79 4.07 -12.67 -2.85
CA ARG A 79 4.72 -12.91 -4.14
C ARG A 79 4.57 -11.69 -5.05
N PRO A 80 5.56 -11.38 -5.88
CA PRO A 80 5.45 -10.32 -6.88
C PRO A 80 4.27 -10.50 -7.85
N THR A 81 3.80 -11.74 -8.01
CA THR A 81 2.67 -12.11 -8.88
C THR A 81 1.30 -11.99 -8.21
N ASP A 82 1.24 -11.70 -6.92
CA ASP A 82 -0.01 -11.47 -6.20
C ASP A 82 -0.53 -10.08 -6.53
N PRO A 83 -1.72 -9.93 -7.17
CA PRO A 83 -2.20 -8.62 -7.59
C PRO A 83 -2.51 -7.72 -6.41
N ALA A 84 -2.07 -6.47 -6.49
CA ALA A 84 -2.24 -5.49 -5.42
C ALA A 84 -3.00 -4.25 -5.90
N LEU A 85 -3.96 -3.79 -5.09
CA LEU A 85 -4.64 -2.51 -5.22
C LEU A 85 -4.29 -1.67 -4.00
N LEU A 86 -3.45 -0.66 -4.20
CA LEU A 86 -2.76 0.01 -3.12
C LEU A 86 -3.48 1.29 -2.66
N HIS A 87 -3.35 1.60 -1.39
CA HIS A 87 -3.62 2.93 -0.88
C HIS A 87 -2.67 3.95 -1.55
N TYR A 88 -3.11 5.17 -1.75
CA TYR A 88 -2.30 6.22 -2.42
C TYR A 88 -1.05 6.65 -1.63
N ARG A 89 -0.89 6.20 -0.39
CA ARG A 89 0.32 6.39 0.43
C ARG A 89 1.26 5.19 0.46
N SER A 90 0.94 4.12 -0.28
CA SER A 90 1.70 2.86 -0.22
C SER A 90 2.99 2.87 -1.04
N GLY A 91 3.78 3.95 -0.95
CA GLY A 91 5.08 4.06 -1.61
C GLY A 91 6.06 2.97 -1.17
N GLY A 92 6.10 2.67 0.13
CA GLY A 92 6.95 1.62 0.67
C GLY A 92 6.63 0.24 0.05
N PHE A 93 5.35 -0.12 -0.05
CA PHE A 93 4.93 -1.35 -0.74
C PHE A 93 5.38 -1.37 -2.21
N TYR A 94 5.15 -0.28 -2.93
CA TYR A 94 5.50 -0.16 -4.34
C TYR A 94 7.00 -0.39 -4.57
N LEU A 95 7.84 0.26 -3.77
CA LEU A 95 9.29 0.16 -3.88
C LEU A 95 9.82 -1.21 -3.42
N ALA A 96 9.30 -1.76 -2.33
CA ALA A 96 9.67 -3.10 -1.89
C ALA A 96 9.30 -4.17 -2.94
N ARG A 97 8.18 -4.01 -3.63
CA ARG A 97 7.80 -4.88 -4.74
C ARG A 97 8.73 -4.70 -5.94
N ALA A 98 9.13 -3.47 -6.25
CA ALA A 98 10.07 -3.18 -7.33
C ALA A 98 11.44 -3.82 -7.09
N GLN A 99 11.95 -3.79 -5.86
CA GLN A 99 13.22 -4.45 -5.50
C GLN A 99 13.21 -5.97 -5.77
N GLN A 100 12.05 -6.60 -5.81
CA GLN A 100 11.94 -8.05 -6.02
C GLN A 100 12.00 -8.43 -7.52
N VAL A 101 11.62 -7.55 -8.45
CA VAL A 101 11.38 -7.95 -9.86
C VAL A 101 11.88 -6.95 -10.91
N ALA A 102 12.25 -5.75 -10.53
CA ALA A 102 12.59 -4.67 -11.46
C ALA A 102 13.76 -3.84 -10.97
N ASP A 103 14.18 -2.84 -11.76
CA ASP A 103 15.11 -1.80 -11.30
C ASP A 103 14.37 -0.83 -10.35
N PRO A 104 14.77 -0.73 -9.08
CA PRO A 104 14.19 0.25 -8.16
C PRO A 104 14.29 1.69 -8.66
N GLY A 105 15.34 2.02 -9.43
CA GLY A 105 15.52 3.34 -10.02
C GLY A 105 14.44 3.68 -11.05
N GLU A 106 13.95 2.72 -11.80
CA GLU A 106 12.79 2.93 -12.69
C GLU A 106 11.52 3.21 -11.88
N ALA A 107 11.27 2.45 -10.81
CA ALA A 107 10.12 2.67 -9.96
C ALA A 107 10.12 4.07 -9.31
N LEU A 108 11.28 4.55 -8.88
CA LEU A 108 11.44 5.92 -8.38
C LEU A 108 11.13 6.97 -9.47
N ARG A 109 11.62 6.76 -10.69
CA ARG A 109 11.35 7.65 -11.84
C ARG A 109 9.86 7.69 -12.18
N ASP A 110 9.17 6.56 -12.18
CA ASP A 110 7.73 6.48 -12.44
C ASP A 110 6.93 7.30 -11.42
N VAL A 111 7.24 7.17 -10.13
CA VAL A 111 6.58 7.96 -9.08
C VAL A 111 6.85 9.46 -9.27
N LEU A 112 8.09 9.85 -9.55
CA LEU A 112 8.43 11.26 -9.80
C LEU A 112 7.77 11.80 -11.07
N ALA A 113 7.68 11.00 -12.14
CA ALA A 113 6.99 11.38 -13.37
C ALA A 113 5.49 11.69 -13.08
N GLY A 114 4.83 10.88 -12.25
CA GLY A 114 3.48 11.17 -11.78
C GLY A 114 3.39 12.44 -10.93
N VAL A 115 4.37 12.70 -10.05
CA VAL A 115 4.42 13.91 -9.19
C VAL A 115 4.52 15.19 -10.01
N VAL A 116 5.29 15.19 -11.10
CA VAL A 116 5.47 16.36 -11.99
C VAL A 116 4.49 16.38 -13.15
N ALA A 117 3.54 15.48 -13.19
CA ALA A 117 2.58 15.34 -14.30
C ALA A 117 3.26 15.19 -15.67
N ALA A 118 4.33 14.42 -15.74
CA ALA A 118 5.07 14.20 -16.97
C ALA A 118 4.26 13.36 -17.97
N ALA A 119 4.28 13.73 -19.25
CA ALA A 119 3.66 12.92 -20.31
C ALA A 119 4.28 11.52 -20.42
N ALA A 120 5.52 11.36 -19.96
CA ALA A 120 6.25 10.10 -19.91
C ALA A 120 5.83 9.18 -18.73
N ASP A 121 4.94 9.64 -17.84
CA ASP A 121 4.37 8.77 -16.80
C ASP A 121 3.65 7.58 -17.45
N PRO A 122 4.12 6.35 -17.22
CA PRO A 122 3.62 5.17 -17.94
C PRO A 122 2.19 4.80 -17.58
N ILE A 123 1.66 5.29 -16.46
CA ILE A 123 0.33 4.90 -15.95
C ILE A 123 -0.74 5.90 -16.40
N SER A 124 -0.52 7.18 -16.22
CA SER A 124 -1.53 8.19 -16.46
C SER A 124 -1.18 9.18 -17.57
N GLY A 125 0.05 9.15 -18.09
CA GLY A 125 0.53 10.15 -19.05
C GLY A 125 0.47 11.56 -18.47
N GLY A 126 0.76 11.70 -17.17
CA GLY A 126 0.76 12.97 -16.45
C GLY A 126 -0.61 13.49 -16.00
N ARG A 127 -1.66 12.67 -16.08
CA ARG A 127 -3.02 13.09 -15.66
C ARG A 127 -3.25 12.94 -14.17
N HIS A 128 -2.60 11.98 -13.54
CA HIS A 128 -2.80 11.69 -12.11
C HIS A 128 -1.64 10.90 -11.53
N LYS A 129 -1.18 11.28 -10.34
CA LYS A 129 -0.24 10.44 -9.60
C LYS A 129 -0.95 9.22 -9.02
N VAL A 130 -0.58 8.04 -9.48
CA VAL A 130 -1.09 6.75 -8.99
C VAL A 130 0.05 5.74 -8.88
N PHE A 131 -0.09 4.77 -7.99
CA PHE A 131 0.74 3.57 -8.03
C PHE A 131 0.11 2.58 -9.00
N GLY A 132 0.95 2.00 -9.84
CA GLY A 132 0.51 0.96 -10.75
C GLY A 132 1.64 0.59 -11.68
N ARG A 133 1.81 -0.72 -11.92
CA ARG A 133 2.80 -1.24 -12.86
C ARG A 133 2.50 -2.70 -13.13
N HIS A 134 2.44 -3.08 -14.39
CA HIS A 134 2.02 -4.42 -14.80
C HIS A 134 2.96 -5.51 -14.29
N ASP A 135 4.27 -5.34 -14.48
CA ASP A 135 5.31 -6.29 -14.07
C ASP A 135 5.44 -6.43 -12.54
N LEU A 136 4.95 -5.45 -11.78
CA LEU A 136 4.84 -5.51 -10.33
C LEU A 136 3.50 -6.09 -9.84
N ALA A 137 2.61 -6.49 -10.75
CA ALA A 137 1.24 -6.89 -10.44
C ALA A 137 0.46 -5.85 -9.60
N ILE A 138 0.81 -4.56 -9.74
CA ILE A 138 0.13 -3.45 -9.06
C ILE A 138 -0.87 -2.84 -10.00
N ILE A 139 -2.16 -3.01 -9.69
CA ILE A 139 -3.26 -2.54 -10.52
C ILE A 139 -3.43 -1.03 -10.32
N PRO A 140 -3.32 -0.21 -11.39
CA PRO A 140 -3.44 1.23 -11.28
C PRO A 140 -4.80 1.66 -10.71
N GLN A 141 -4.76 2.69 -9.88
CA GLN A 141 -5.97 3.31 -9.33
C GLN A 141 -5.77 4.81 -9.13
N THR A 142 -6.87 5.51 -8.90
CA THR A 142 -6.84 6.92 -8.48
C THR A 142 -6.65 7.04 -6.98
N SER A 143 -6.39 8.25 -6.47
CA SER A 143 -6.40 8.54 -5.03
C SER A 143 -7.81 8.73 -4.45
N THR A 144 -8.87 8.39 -5.19
CA THR A 144 -10.24 8.43 -4.71
C THR A 144 -10.44 7.41 -3.60
N ILE A 145 -10.82 7.91 -2.43
CA ILE A 145 -10.96 7.11 -1.21
C ILE A 145 -11.87 5.90 -1.45
N ALA A 146 -11.43 4.74 -1.00
CA ALA A 146 -12.15 3.46 -1.01
C ALA A 146 -12.54 2.92 -2.41
N SER A 147 -12.31 3.64 -3.50
CA SER A 147 -12.75 3.23 -4.85
C SER A 147 -12.15 1.90 -5.33
N HIS A 148 -11.04 1.49 -4.77
CA HIS A 148 -10.32 0.28 -5.15
C HIS A 148 -10.81 -0.97 -4.39
N LEU A 149 -11.47 -0.83 -3.25
CA LEU A 149 -11.95 -1.99 -2.48
C LEU A 149 -12.94 -2.87 -3.26
N PRO A 150 -13.99 -2.34 -3.94
CA PRO A 150 -14.86 -3.18 -4.76
C PRO A 150 -14.13 -3.88 -5.90
N ARG A 151 -13.12 -3.20 -6.48
CA ARG A 151 -12.29 -3.80 -7.54
C ARG A 151 -11.45 -4.95 -7.00
N ALA A 152 -10.90 -4.82 -5.80
CA ALA A 152 -10.14 -5.89 -5.14
C ALA A 152 -11.03 -7.11 -4.86
N VAL A 153 -12.23 -6.91 -4.34
CA VAL A 153 -13.21 -7.98 -4.12
C VAL A 153 -13.57 -8.66 -5.45
N GLY A 154 -13.84 -7.88 -6.51
CA GLY A 154 -14.14 -8.42 -7.84
C GLY A 154 -12.97 -9.20 -8.44
N THR A 155 -11.73 -8.71 -8.29
CA THR A 155 -10.53 -9.40 -8.76
C THR A 155 -10.32 -10.72 -8.02
N ALA A 156 -10.43 -10.72 -6.68
CA ALA A 156 -10.32 -11.93 -5.88
C ALA A 156 -11.40 -12.95 -6.21
N PHE A 157 -12.64 -12.49 -6.41
CA PHE A 157 -13.72 -13.35 -6.86
C PHE A 157 -13.42 -13.97 -8.24
N ALA A 158 -12.90 -13.19 -9.19
CA ALA A 158 -12.54 -13.66 -10.53
C ALA A 158 -11.42 -14.72 -10.47
N VAL A 159 -10.35 -14.49 -9.69
CA VAL A 159 -9.26 -15.47 -9.48
C VAL A 159 -9.80 -16.76 -8.87
N GLY A 160 -10.56 -16.65 -7.79
CA GLY A 160 -11.18 -17.82 -7.15
C GLY A 160 -12.14 -18.57 -8.06
N ARG A 161 -12.89 -17.83 -8.89
CA ARG A 161 -13.84 -18.42 -9.85
C ARG A 161 -13.12 -19.12 -11.01
N ALA A 162 -12.08 -18.50 -11.57
CA ALA A 162 -11.27 -19.08 -12.63
C ALA A 162 -10.63 -20.39 -12.18
N ARG A 163 -10.05 -20.41 -10.98
CA ARG A 163 -9.51 -21.64 -10.36
C ARG A 163 -10.57 -22.73 -10.25
N LYS A 164 -11.76 -22.39 -9.75
CA LYS A 164 -12.85 -23.37 -9.58
C LYS A 164 -13.35 -23.94 -10.91
N LEU A 165 -13.35 -23.13 -11.97
CA LEU A 165 -13.82 -23.52 -13.29
C LEU A 165 -12.73 -24.13 -14.17
N GLY A 166 -11.46 -24.08 -13.77
CA GLY A 166 -10.34 -24.52 -14.58
C GLY A 166 -10.13 -23.69 -15.84
N VAL A 167 -10.50 -22.41 -15.83
CA VAL A 167 -10.36 -21.51 -16.98
C VAL A 167 -9.15 -20.59 -16.84
N PRO A 168 -8.56 -20.09 -17.94
CA PRO A 168 -7.44 -19.15 -17.90
C PRO A 168 -7.76 -17.90 -17.08
N CYS A 169 -6.77 -17.41 -16.35
CA CYS A 169 -6.80 -16.19 -15.58
C CYS A 169 -5.52 -15.39 -15.83
N ALA A 170 -5.59 -14.07 -15.78
CA ALA A 170 -4.41 -13.22 -15.91
C ALA A 170 -3.43 -13.38 -14.74
N TRP A 171 -3.90 -13.92 -13.61
CA TRP A 171 -3.13 -14.12 -12.40
C TRP A 171 -2.91 -15.61 -12.12
N PRO A 172 -1.86 -15.99 -11.38
CA PRO A 172 -1.71 -17.38 -10.93
C PRO A 172 -2.98 -17.89 -10.23
N THR A 173 -3.30 -19.15 -10.41
CA THR A 173 -4.52 -19.74 -9.84
C THR A 173 -4.56 -19.78 -8.33
N ASP A 174 -3.40 -19.65 -7.69
CA ASP A 174 -3.19 -19.56 -6.24
C ASP A 174 -2.84 -18.16 -5.77
N ALA A 175 -3.00 -17.14 -6.63
CA ALA A 175 -2.74 -15.74 -6.27
C ALA A 175 -3.67 -15.26 -5.17
N VAL A 176 -3.12 -14.40 -4.29
CA VAL A 176 -3.86 -13.65 -3.27
C VAL A 176 -3.95 -12.20 -3.72
N VAL A 177 -5.16 -11.68 -3.81
CA VAL A 177 -5.38 -10.26 -4.11
C VAL A 177 -5.20 -9.44 -2.85
N VAL A 178 -4.35 -8.44 -2.92
CA VAL A 178 -4.08 -7.54 -1.78
C VAL A 178 -4.78 -6.20 -2.00
N CYS A 179 -5.41 -5.70 -0.96
CA CYS A 179 -5.99 -4.36 -0.97
C CYS A 179 -5.62 -3.62 0.31
N SER A 180 -4.80 -2.56 0.18
CA SER A 180 -4.47 -1.70 1.32
C SER A 180 -5.32 -0.43 1.31
N PHE A 181 -5.74 0.01 2.50
CA PHE A 181 -6.56 1.20 2.70
C PHE A 181 -6.38 1.76 4.12
N GLY A 182 -6.68 3.04 4.30
CA GLY A 182 -6.60 3.67 5.62
C GLY A 182 -7.88 3.47 6.45
N ASP A 183 -7.75 3.54 7.77
CA ASP A 183 -8.82 3.43 8.76
C ASP A 183 -9.99 4.40 8.51
N ALA A 184 -9.69 5.66 8.19
CA ALA A 184 -10.72 6.65 7.84
C ALA A 184 -11.53 6.25 6.60
N SER A 185 -10.92 5.50 5.67
CA SER A 185 -11.60 5.00 4.48
C SER A 185 -12.56 3.86 4.79
N ALA A 186 -12.34 3.12 5.86
CA ALA A 186 -13.15 1.95 6.22
C ALA A 186 -14.62 2.30 6.47
N ASN A 187 -14.90 3.54 6.89
CA ASN A 187 -16.26 4.02 7.13
C ASN A 187 -16.95 4.59 5.87
N HIS A 188 -16.26 4.64 4.75
CA HIS A 188 -16.86 5.09 3.49
C HIS A 188 -17.84 4.03 2.96
N SER A 189 -19.00 4.46 2.42
CA SER A 189 -20.04 3.54 1.93
C SER A 189 -19.52 2.51 0.92
N THR A 190 -18.61 2.91 0.05
CA THR A 190 -17.98 2.02 -0.93
C THR A 190 -17.11 0.94 -0.26
N ALA A 191 -16.34 1.30 0.78
CA ALA A 191 -15.57 0.33 1.56
C ALA A 191 -16.49 -0.64 2.30
N THR A 192 -17.51 -0.10 2.98
CA THR A 192 -18.50 -0.90 3.71
C THR A 192 -19.20 -1.89 2.79
N GLY A 193 -19.63 -1.45 1.60
CA GLY A 193 -20.25 -2.31 0.60
C GLY A 193 -19.32 -3.41 0.10
N ALA A 194 -18.07 -3.07 -0.18
CA ALA A 194 -17.07 -4.03 -0.64
C ALA A 194 -16.74 -5.09 0.43
N ILE A 195 -16.49 -4.65 1.66
CA ILE A 195 -16.19 -5.55 2.78
C ILE A 195 -17.39 -6.47 3.06
N ASN A 196 -18.61 -5.92 3.04
CA ASN A 196 -19.82 -6.73 3.19
C ASN A 196 -20.00 -7.76 2.07
N ALA A 197 -19.69 -7.41 0.82
CA ALA A 197 -19.72 -8.35 -0.30
C ALA A 197 -18.68 -9.47 -0.12
N ALA A 198 -17.48 -9.14 0.37
CA ALA A 198 -16.45 -10.12 0.68
C ALA A 198 -16.89 -11.09 1.79
N LEU A 199 -17.45 -10.56 2.88
CA LEU A 199 -17.99 -11.37 3.97
C LEU A 199 -19.13 -12.28 3.53
N HIS A 200 -20.05 -11.77 2.69
CA HIS A 200 -21.13 -12.57 2.12
C HIS A 200 -20.61 -13.69 1.22
N ALA A 201 -19.60 -13.41 0.37
CA ALA A 201 -18.99 -14.43 -0.45
C ALA A 201 -18.32 -15.53 0.39
N ALA A 202 -17.59 -15.14 1.44
CA ALA A 202 -16.97 -16.07 2.38
C ALA A 202 -18.01 -16.90 3.13
N TYR A 203 -19.07 -16.28 3.63
CA TYR A 203 -20.18 -16.97 4.30
C TYR A 203 -20.85 -18.02 3.37
N ARG A 204 -20.91 -17.73 2.06
CA ARG A 204 -21.41 -18.65 1.05
C ARG A 204 -20.42 -19.76 0.67
N GLY A 205 -19.25 -19.83 1.27
CA GLY A 205 -18.19 -20.77 0.92
C GLY A 205 -17.61 -20.56 -0.50
N LEU A 206 -17.72 -19.33 -1.03
CA LEU A 206 -17.13 -19.01 -2.32
C LEU A 206 -15.64 -18.73 -2.14
N PRO A 207 -14.78 -19.26 -3.05
CA PRO A 207 -13.36 -18.97 -2.98
C PRO A 207 -13.12 -17.47 -3.23
N LEU A 208 -12.50 -16.81 -2.27
CA LEU A 208 -12.20 -15.38 -2.33
C LEU A 208 -10.79 -15.15 -1.73
N PRO A 209 -9.72 -15.36 -2.51
CA PRO A 209 -8.35 -15.16 -2.05
C PRO A 209 -8.05 -13.65 -1.95
N LEU A 210 -8.53 -13.02 -0.88
CA LEU A 210 -8.44 -11.58 -0.64
C LEU A 210 -7.79 -11.31 0.72
N LEU A 211 -6.72 -10.50 0.71
CA LEU A 211 -6.11 -9.92 1.88
C LEU A 211 -6.46 -8.43 1.96
N LEU A 212 -7.19 -8.05 2.97
CA LEU A 212 -7.48 -6.65 3.30
C LEU A 212 -6.49 -6.15 4.35
N VAL A 213 -5.73 -5.11 4.01
CA VAL A 213 -4.76 -4.48 4.89
C VAL A 213 -5.27 -3.10 5.26
N CYS A 214 -5.76 -2.94 6.48
CA CYS A 214 -6.15 -1.64 7.01
C CYS A 214 -4.97 -1.00 7.74
N GLU A 215 -4.53 0.15 7.26
CA GLU A 215 -3.48 0.94 7.87
C GLU A 215 -4.14 1.89 8.88
N ASP A 216 -4.19 1.45 10.15
CA ASP A 216 -4.88 2.16 11.24
C ASP A 216 -3.88 3.04 12.01
N ASN A 217 -3.88 4.33 11.67
CA ASN A 217 -3.04 5.33 12.32
C ASN A 217 -3.83 6.36 13.14
N GLY A 218 -5.13 6.17 13.31
CA GLY A 218 -6.00 7.03 14.11
C GLY A 218 -6.36 8.36 13.46
N ILE A 219 -6.02 8.57 12.17
CA ILE A 219 -6.23 9.87 11.52
C ILE A 219 -6.58 9.75 10.04
N GLY A 220 -7.65 10.45 9.63
CA GLY A 220 -7.92 10.76 8.23
C GLY A 220 -7.24 12.05 7.79
N ILE A 221 -7.51 12.50 6.54
CA ILE A 221 -6.90 13.73 5.99
C ILE A 221 -7.21 14.95 6.86
N SER A 222 -8.42 15.05 7.39
CA SER A 222 -8.89 16.23 8.13
C SER A 222 -9.61 15.89 9.44
N VAL A 223 -9.67 14.60 9.80
CA VAL A 223 -10.42 14.15 10.96
C VAL A 223 -9.67 13.02 11.69
N PRO A 224 -9.68 12.99 13.01
CA PRO A 224 -9.26 11.81 13.75
C PRO A 224 -10.26 10.66 13.54
N THR A 225 -9.77 9.42 13.56
CA THR A 225 -10.62 8.24 13.65
C THR A 225 -10.72 7.78 15.11
N PRO A 226 -11.86 7.29 15.56
CA PRO A 226 -12.00 6.82 16.93
C PRO A 226 -11.06 5.66 17.23
N ALA A 227 -10.38 5.71 18.36
CA ALA A 227 -9.48 4.64 18.79
C ALA A 227 -10.23 3.30 18.89
N GLY A 228 -9.64 2.24 18.37
CA GLY A 228 -10.22 0.90 18.36
C GLY A 228 -11.40 0.70 17.39
N TRP A 229 -11.74 1.71 16.57
CA TRP A 229 -12.86 1.62 15.62
C TRP A 229 -12.73 0.43 14.67
N ILE A 230 -11.55 0.27 14.06
CA ILE A 230 -11.31 -0.82 13.10
C ILE A 230 -11.39 -2.18 13.78
N GLU A 231 -10.75 -2.34 14.93
CA GLU A 231 -10.75 -3.57 15.70
C GLU A 231 -12.17 -3.98 16.10
N HIS A 232 -12.94 -3.07 16.72
CA HIS A 232 -14.27 -3.37 17.20
C HIS A 232 -15.30 -3.56 16.08
N THR A 233 -15.13 -2.86 14.96
CA THR A 233 -16.15 -2.84 13.90
C THR A 233 -15.89 -3.87 12.82
N TRP A 234 -14.63 -4.02 12.41
CA TRP A 234 -14.30 -4.86 11.26
C TRP A 234 -13.65 -6.18 11.68
N ALA A 235 -12.64 -6.16 12.53
CA ALA A 235 -11.98 -7.40 12.95
C ALA A 235 -12.98 -8.36 13.61
N ALA A 236 -13.87 -7.86 14.43
CA ALA A 236 -14.92 -8.66 15.06
C ALA A 236 -15.89 -9.35 14.08
N ARG A 237 -16.01 -8.85 12.84
CA ARG A 237 -16.87 -9.45 11.81
C ARG A 237 -16.22 -10.60 11.06
N PHE A 238 -14.90 -10.67 11.04
CA PHE A 238 -14.17 -11.74 10.37
C PHE A 238 -14.00 -12.98 11.24
N GLY A 239 -14.36 -12.89 12.53
CA GLY A 239 -14.23 -14.00 13.48
C GLY A 239 -12.79 -14.33 13.83
N PRO A 240 -12.56 -15.19 14.81
CA PRO A 240 -11.25 -15.81 14.99
C PRO A 240 -10.93 -16.67 13.77
N ALA A 241 -9.73 -16.51 13.24
CA ALA A 241 -9.21 -17.33 12.15
C ALA A 241 -9.03 -18.79 12.60
#